data_6a240807a3b47f2551306378d99247dd
#
_entry.id   6a240807a3b47f2551306378d99247dd
#
_cell.length_a   1.000
_cell.length_b   1.000
_cell.length_c   1.000
_cell.angle_alpha   90.00
_cell.angle_beta   90.00
_cell.angle_gamma   90.00
#
_symmetry.space_group_name_H-M   'P 1'
#
loop_
_entity.id
_entity.type
_entity.pdbx_description
1 polymer ?
#
loop_
_entity_poly.entity_id
_entity_poly.type
_entity_poly.pdbx_seq_one_letter_code
_entity_poly.pdbx_strand_id
1 'polypeptide(L)'
;MTALDTARPATGSRKRRRPKGLTAHVILVVAVLVSVFPFAWTIIMATNTTQDIYKSPPKFTFGSHLLENIRHVLNTIDFFGSMLNTVMVATVTTVLVLFIDSLAAFTFAKFDFPGRKILFGTLLLFMMLPLQLAILPQFILMSKIGWVGMLKALALPSLANAFGIFWLHQYIQNGVPDELLDAARIDGAGFFRQYWNIALPMIRPALSFLAIYAFVNCWNDYIWPLVVLTDPGHVTLQVELAQLNVGHTTDYSMVMAGVLMAALPLVIVFSIFARGFIAGATEGAVQGT
;
A
#
# COMPACT_ATOMS: atom_id res chain seq x y z
N MET A 1 -66.10 48.34 -16.13
CA MET A 1 -64.87 48.80 -16.85
C MET A 1 -63.71 48.11 -16.22
N THR A 2 -63.26 47.01 -16.84
CA THR A 2 -62.30 46.06 -16.30
C THR A 2 -60.98 46.31 -16.96
N ALA A 3 -59.93 46.64 -16.21
CA ALA A 3 -58.60 46.86 -16.74
C ALA A 3 -57.86 45.49 -16.79
N LEU A 4 -57.49 45.08 -17.99
CA LEU A 4 -56.65 43.91 -18.29
C LEU A 4 -55.20 44.29 -17.98
N ASP A 5 -54.65 43.65 -16.97
CA ASP A 5 -53.24 43.71 -16.58
C ASP A 5 -52.46 42.67 -17.44
N THR A 6 -51.69 43.19 -18.38
CA THR A 6 -50.85 42.35 -19.29
C THR A 6 -49.51 42.04 -18.60
N ALA A 7 -49.40 40.84 -17.99
CA ALA A 7 -48.15 40.31 -17.46
C ALA A 7 -47.13 40.09 -18.59
N ARG A 8 -46.00 40.81 -18.59
CA ARG A 8 -44.82 40.58 -19.43
C ARG A 8 -44.10 39.28 -18.98
N PRO A 9 -43.76 38.39 -19.90
CA PRO A 9 -42.94 37.23 -19.54
C PRO A 9 -41.50 37.66 -19.21
N ALA A 10 -41.05 37.28 -18.01
CA ALA A 10 -39.68 37.46 -17.56
C ALA A 10 -38.72 36.68 -18.46
N THR A 11 -37.89 37.40 -19.24
CA THR A 11 -36.79 36.83 -20.01
C THR A 11 -35.75 36.27 -19.05
N GLY A 12 -35.83 34.96 -18.81
CA GLY A 12 -34.83 34.23 -18.03
C GLY A 12 -33.47 34.33 -18.68
N SER A 13 -32.56 35.07 -18.06
CA SER A 13 -31.16 35.13 -18.42
C SER A 13 -30.57 33.72 -18.29
N ARG A 14 -30.38 33.03 -19.45
CA ARG A 14 -29.59 31.80 -19.53
C ARG A 14 -28.16 32.15 -19.10
N LYS A 15 -27.83 31.94 -17.81
CA LYS A 15 -26.43 31.90 -17.33
C LYS A 15 -25.69 30.89 -18.19
N ARG A 16 -24.87 31.34 -19.12
CA ARG A 16 -23.89 30.53 -19.84
C ARG A 16 -23.04 29.83 -18.76
N ARG A 17 -23.26 28.53 -18.56
CA ARG A 17 -22.37 27.66 -17.74
C ARG A 17 -21.00 27.71 -18.43
N ARG A 18 -20.07 28.48 -17.89
CA ARG A 18 -18.65 28.42 -18.27
C ARG A 18 -18.22 26.95 -18.13
N PRO A 19 -17.45 26.44 -19.08
CA PRO A 19 -16.94 25.08 -19.01
C PRO A 19 -15.93 24.97 -17.85
N LYS A 20 -16.42 24.83 -16.63
CA LYS A 20 -15.60 24.55 -15.43
C LYS A 20 -14.87 23.21 -15.55
N GLY A 21 -15.17 22.39 -16.58
CA GLY A 21 -14.56 21.11 -16.85
C GLY A 21 -13.20 21.16 -17.55
N LEU A 22 -12.97 22.10 -18.48
CA LEU A 22 -11.77 22.05 -19.31
C LEU A 22 -10.48 22.25 -18.53
N THR A 23 -10.44 23.26 -17.64
CA THR A 23 -9.27 23.51 -16.78
C THR A 23 -9.00 22.32 -15.86
N ALA A 24 -10.05 21.74 -15.25
CA ALA A 24 -9.92 20.55 -14.42
C ALA A 24 -9.40 19.35 -15.22
N HIS A 25 -9.91 19.14 -16.44
CA HIS A 25 -9.41 18.06 -17.31
C HIS A 25 -7.95 18.26 -17.71
N VAL A 26 -7.54 19.48 -18.05
CA VAL A 26 -6.13 19.77 -18.38
C VAL A 26 -5.23 19.49 -17.18
N ILE A 27 -5.60 19.95 -15.98
CA ILE A 27 -4.84 19.69 -14.75
C ILE A 27 -4.73 18.18 -14.49
N LEU A 28 -5.83 17.44 -14.62
CA LEU A 28 -5.85 15.99 -14.43
C LEU A 28 -4.96 15.28 -15.46
N VAL A 29 -5.03 15.64 -16.73
CA VAL A 29 -4.19 15.04 -17.78
C VAL A 29 -2.72 15.32 -17.51
N VAL A 30 -2.35 16.55 -17.16
CA VAL A 30 -0.96 16.89 -16.79
C VAL A 30 -0.51 16.08 -15.57
N ALA A 31 -1.33 15.98 -14.53
CA ALA A 31 -1.02 15.19 -13.36
C ALA A 31 -0.79 13.71 -13.70
N VAL A 32 -1.63 13.12 -14.56
CA VAL A 32 -1.48 11.75 -15.05
C VAL A 32 -0.18 11.59 -15.84
N LEU A 33 0.13 12.49 -16.77
CA LEU A 33 1.35 12.43 -17.57
C LEU A 33 2.61 12.51 -16.68
N VAL A 34 2.63 13.42 -15.70
CA VAL A 34 3.73 13.54 -14.74
C VAL A 34 3.86 12.29 -13.89
N SER A 35 2.75 11.70 -13.45
CA SER A 35 2.76 10.48 -12.62
C SER A 35 3.18 9.23 -13.41
N VAL A 36 2.85 9.13 -14.69
CA VAL A 36 3.20 7.99 -15.55
C VAL A 36 4.62 8.12 -16.09
N PHE A 37 5.16 9.34 -16.19
CA PHE A 37 6.49 9.57 -16.76
C PHE A 37 7.62 8.72 -16.17
N PRO A 38 7.81 8.59 -14.83
CA PRO A 38 8.88 7.77 -14.29
C PRO A 38 8.76 6.29 -14.67
N PHE A 39 7.55 5.75 -14.78
CA PHE A 39 7.34 4.37 -15.23
C PHE A 39 7.67 4.19 -16.71
N ALA A 40 7.20 5.11 -17.56
CA ALA A 40 7.55 5.12 -18.98
C ALA A 40 9.08 5.25 -19.17
N TRP A 41 9.71 6.10 -18.37
CA TRP A 41 11.16 6.29 -18.39
C TRP A 41 11.91 5.01 -18.00
N THR A 42 11.49 4.32 -16.93
CA THR A 42 12.06 3.03 -16.52
C THR A 42 11.98 1.99 -17.66
N ILE A 43 10.83 1.91 -18.36
CA ILE A 43 10.67 1.00 -19.50
C ILE A 43 11.64 1.37 -20.63
N ILE A 44 11.74 2.66 -20.98
CA ILE A 44 12.66 3.14 -22.03
C ILE A 44 14.10 2.77 -21.65
N MET A 45 14.51 3.05 -20.42
CA MET A 45 15.86 2.73 -19.94
C MET A 45 16.15 1.23 -19.96
N ALA A 46 15.19 0.41 -19.54
CA ALA A 46 15.32 -1.05 -19.57
C ALA A 46 15.48 -1.63 -20.99
N THR A 47 15.03 -0.92 -22.02
CA THR A 47 15.15 -1.35 -23.44
C THR A 47 16.43 -0.87 -24.12
N ASN A 48 17.18 0.04 -23.50
CA ASN A 48 18.39 0.66 -24.05
C ASN A 48 19.66 0.07 -23.41
N THR A 49 20.84 0.53 -23.87
CA THR A 49 22.12 0.22 -23.23
C THR A 49 22.46 1.26 -22.17
N THR A 50 23.34 0.91 -21.23
CA THR A 50 23.87 1.86 -20.23
C THR A 50 24.56 3.06 -20.89
N GLN A 51 25.21 2.86 -22.03
CA GLN A 51 25.81 3.96 -22.79
C GLN A 51 24.77 4.94 -23.34
N ASP A 52 23.63 4.44 -23.82
CA ASP A 52 22.51 5.27 -24.31
C ASP A 52 21.88 6.09 -23.18
N ILE A 53 21.86 5.56 -21.96
CA ILE A 53 21.36 6.26 -20.75
C ILE A 53 22.22 7.45 -20.40
N TYR A 54 23.55 7.34 -20.55
CA TYR A 54 24.51 8.41 -20.24
C TYR A 54 24.67 9.45 -21.35
N LYS A 55 24.08 9.28 -22.54
CA LYS A 55 24.12 10.29 -23.59
C LYS A 55 23.44 11.59 -23.14
N SER A 56 23.96 12.71 -23.59
CA SER A 56 23.35 14.03 -23.42
C SER A 56 23.02 14.63 -24.79
N PRO A 57 21.70 14.82 -25.12
CA PRO A 57 20.52 14.46 -24.36
C PRO A 57 20.31 12.95 -24.26
N PRO A 58 19.63 12.44 -23.20
CA PRO A 58 19.31 11.03 -23.05
C PRO A 58 18.42 10.53 -24.20
N LYS A 59 18.50 9.25 -24.51
CA LYS A 59 17.68 8.65 -25.57
C LYS A 59 16.26 8.39 -25.05
N PHE A 60 15.26 9.07 -25.63
CA PHE A 60 13.84 8.96 -25.27
C PHE A 60 13.08 7.91 -26.09
N THR A 61 13.75 7.11 -26.90
CA THR A 61 13.13 6.09 -27.75
C THR A 61 13.39 4.69 -27.18
N PHE A 62 12.44 3.78 -27.43
CA PHE A 62 12.64 2.37 -27.11
C PHE A 62 13.83 1.78 -27.86
N GLY A 63 14.64 0.97 -27.17
CA GLY A 63 15.71 0.19 -27.74
C GLY A 63 15.28 -1.28 -27.97
N SER A 64 16.25 -2.12 -28.36
CA SER A 64 16.03 -3.56 -28.62
C SER A 64 16.70 -4.48 -27.58
N HIS A 65 17.29 -3.93 -26.51
CA HIS A 65 18.12 -4.67 -25.56
C HIS A 65 17.37 -5.23 -24.35
N LEU A 66 16.03 -5.11 -24.28
CA LEU A 66 15.25 -5.55 -23.12
C LEU A 66 15.52 -7.01 -22.71
N LEU A 67 15.51 -7.93 -23.70
CA LEU A 67 15.72 -9.36 -23.41
C LEU A 67 17.15 -9.64 -22.95
N GLU A 68 18.12 -8.94 -23.50
CA GLU A 68 19.52 -9.01 -23.09
C GLU A 68 19.70 -8.53 -21.65
N ASN A 69 19.15 -7.35 -21.32
CA ASN A 69 19.19 -6.79 -19.98
C ASN A 69 18.48 -7.69 -18.96
N ILE A 70 17.33 -8.29 -19.32
CA ILE A 70 16.64 -9.27 -18.46
C ILE A 70 17.55 -10.50 -18.24
N ARG A 71 18.20 -11.03 -19.28
CA ARG A 71 19.14 -12.16 -19.11
C ARG A 71 20.32 -11.80 -18.21
N HIS A 72 20.85 -10.60 -18.33
CA HIS A 72 21.91 -10.11 -17.44
C HIS A 72 21.44 -10.10 -15.98
N VAL A 73 20.21 -9.61 -15.68
CA VAL A 73 19.63 -9.68 -14.34
C VAL A 73 19.61 -11.12 -13.83
N LEU A 74 19.00 -12.04 -14.61
CA LEU A 74 18.81 -13.44 -14.21
C LEU A 74 20.13 -14.22 -14.06
N ASN A 75 21.21 -13.79 -14.74
CA ASN A 75 22.53 -14.38 -14.61
C ASN A 75 23.35 -13.78 -13.46
N THR A 76 22.97 -12.60 -12.97
CA THR A 76 23.73 -11.85 -11.94
C THR A 76 23.19 -12.10 -10.53
N ILE A 77 21.88 -12.25 -10.40
CA ILE A 77 21.19 -12.42 -9.12
C ILE A 77 20.19 -13.57 -9.15
N ASP A 78 19.87 -14.14 -7.99
CA ASP A 78 18.75 -15.09 -7.87
C ASP A 78 17.41 -14.34 -7.80
N PHE A 79 16.99 -13.79 -8.97
CA PHE A 79 15.77 -13.01 -9.07
C PHE A 79 14.51 -13.79 -8.67
N PHE A 80 14.36 -15.04 -9.14
CA PHE A 80 13.14 -15.82 -8.88
C PHE A 80 13.06 -16.34 -7.45
N GLY A 81 14.18 -16.78 -6.86
CA GLY A 81 14.24 -17.20 -5.47
C GLY A 81 13.90 -16.04 -4.51
N SER A 82 14.54 -14.89 -4.73
CA SER A 82 14.29 -13.69 -3.92
C SER A 82 12.88 -13.13 -4.11
N MET A 83 12.34 -13.19 -5.34
CA MET A 83 10.95 -12.83 -5.62
C MET A 83 9.97 -13.75 -4.89
N LEU A 84 10.19 -15.06 -4.90
CA LEU A 84 9.34 -16.03 -4.19
C LEU A 84 9.39 -15.78 -2.67
N ASN A 85 10.57 -15.54 -2.11
CA ASN A 85 10.74 -15.16 -0.71
C ASN A 85 9.92 -13.93 -0.37
N THR A 86 10.00 -12.89 -1.22
CA THR A 86 9.26 -11.63 -1.02
C THR A 86 7.75 -11.83 -1.11
N VAL A 87 7.25 -12.56 -2.13
CA VAL A 87 5.83 -12.88 -2.28
C VAL A 87 5.31 -13.63 -1.04
N MET A 88 6.06 -14.64 -0.60
CA MET A 88 5.69 -15.45 0.56
C MET A 88 5.63 -14.59 1.83
N VAL A 89 6.68 -13.83 2.12
CA VAL A 89 6.73 -12.96 3.31
C VAL A 89 5.64 -11.88 3.24
N ALA A 90 5.50 -11.18 2.11
CA ALA A 90 4.51 -10.14 1.96
C ALA A 90 3.08 -10.68 2.11
N THR A 91 2.78 -11.84 1.54
CA THR A 91 1.44 -12.46 1.65
C THR A 91 1.15 -12.90 3.08
N VAL A 92 2.08 -13.65 3.71
CA VAL A 92 1.89 -14.15 5.08
C VAL A 92 1.77 -12.98 6.05
N THR A 93 2.66 -11.99 5.96
CA THR A 93 2.62 -10.80 6.81
C THR A 93 1.31 -10.04 6.63
N THR A 94 0.87 -9.82 5.38
CA THR A 94 -0.40 -9.13 5.11
C THR A 94 -1.59 -9.85 5.75
N VAL A 95 -1.70 -11.16 5.58
CA VAL A 95 -2.81 -11.94 6.17
C VAL A 95 -2.81 -11.84 7.69
N LEU A 96 -1.63 -11.95 8.32
CA LEU A 96 -1.49 -11.84 9.77
C LEU A 96 -1.81 -10.43 10.27
N VAL A 97 -1.33 -9.39 9.59
CA VAL A 97 -1.64 -7.98 9.88
C VAL A 97 -3.15 -7.74 9.79
N LEU A 98 -3.80 -8.17 8.72
CA LEU A 98 -5.25 -8.00 8.57
C LEU A 98 -6.01 -8.64 9.72
N PHE A 99 -5.64 -9.85 10.12
CA PHE A 99 -6.29 -10.56 11.21
C PHE A 99 -6.05 -9.88 12.57
N ILE A 100 -4.79 -9.61 12.91
CA ILE A 100 -4.42 -9.04 14.22
C ILE A 100 -4.94 -7.61 14.35
N ASP A 101 -4.72 -6.78 13.33
CA ASP A 101 -5.11 -5.37 13.39
C ASP A 101 -6.63 -5.20 13.40
N SER A 102 -7.39 -6.02 12.62
CA SER A 102 -8.85 -5.93 12.65
C SER A 102 -9.45 -6.42 13.97
N LEU A 103 -8.87 -7.46 14.56
CA LEU A 103 -9.29 -7.96 15.87
C LEU A 103 -9.02 -6.95 16.97
N ALA A 104 -7.82 -6.35 16.97
CA ALA A 104 -7.46 -5.29 17.91
C ALA A 104 -8.35 -4.05 17.71
N ALA A 105 -8.55 -3.61 16.48
CA ALA A 105 -9.38 -2.46 16.15
C ALA A 105 -10.84 -2.66 16.58
N PHE A 106 -11.41 -3.86 16.35
CA PHE A 106 -12.76 -4.21 16.80
C PHE A 106 -12.88 -4.16 18.32
N THR A 107 -11.87 -4.70 19.03
CA THR A 107 -11.82 -4.65 20.50
C THR A 107 -11.76 -3.22 21.00
N PHE A 108 -10.88 -2.39 20.43
CA PHE A 108 -10.76 -0.98 20.82
C PHE A 108 -12.00 -0.16 20.44
N ALA A 109 -12.69 -0.47 19.35
CA ALA A 109 -13.84 0.31 18.92
C ALA A 109 -15.13 -0.01 19.68
N LYS A 110 -15.36 -1.30 20.03
CA LYS A 110 -16.68 -1.79 20.46
C LYS A 110 -16.75 -2.38 21.86
N PHE A 111 -15.62 -2.45 22.56
CA PHE A 111 -15.58 -3.01 23.90
C PHE A 111 -14.93 -2.04 24.89
N ASP A 112 -15.54 -1.91 26.06
CA ASP A 112 -14.97 -1.17 27.18
C ASP A 112 -14.19 -2.13 28.10
N PHE A 113 -12.92 -1.80 28.33
CA PHE A 113 -12.07 -2.56 29.24
C PHE A 113 -11.10 -1.61 29.99
N PRO A 114 -10.61 -2.02 31.18
CA PRO A 114 -9.67 -1.22 31.95
C PRO A 114 -8.40 -0.91 31.15
N GLY A 115 -7.97 0.35 31.12
CA GLY A 115 -6.76 0.77 30.38
C GLY A 115 -6.94 1.05 28.88
N ARG A 116 -8.13 0.83 28.28
CA ARG A 116 -8.40 1.04 26.85
C ARG A 116 -7.84 2.38 26.33
N LYS A 117 -8.13 3.48 27.02
CA LYS A 117 -7.70 4.84 26.61
C LYS A 117 -6.17 4.98 26.63
N ILE A 118 -5.53 4.41 27.65
CA ILE A 118 -4.07 4.46 27.79
C ILE A 118 -3.41 3.63 26.68
N LEU A 119 -3.87 2.39 26.47
CA LEU A 119 -3.33 1.51 25.43
C LEU A 119 -3.51 2.09 24.02
N PHE A 120 -4.70 2.61 23.71
CA PHE A 120 -4.95 3.25 22.43
C PHE A 120 -4.12 4.52 22.24
N GLY A 121 -4.00 5.35 23.30
CA GLY A 121 -3.12 6.52 23.29
C GLY A 121 -1.64 6.15 23.07
N THR A 122 -1.16 5.08 23.71
CA THR A 122 0.20 4.56 23.49
C THR A 122 0.40 4.08 22.06
N LEU A 123 -0.59 3.40 21.47
CA LEU A 123 -0.56 2.99 20.05
C LEU A 123 -0.42 4.22 19.13
N LEU A 124 -1.16 5.29 19.39
CA LEU A 124 -1.04 6.53 18.62
C LEU A 124 0.34 7.19 18.79
N LEU A 125 0.93 7.14 19.97
CA LEU A 125 2.30 7.63 20.19
C LEU A 125 3.30 6.83 19.36
N PHE A 126 3.20 5.49 19.33
CA PHE A 126 4.08 4.66 18.51
C PHE A 126 3.95 4.95 17.01
N MET A 127 2.76 5.30 16.53
CA MET A 127 2.56 5.70 15.12
C MET A 127 3.33 6.98 14.74
N MET A 128 3.65 7.85 15.72
CA MET A 128 4.43 9.08 15.50
C MET A 128 5.94 8.85 15.51
N LEU A 129 6.42 7.68 15.98
CA LEU A 129 7.84 7.39 16.04
C LEU A 129 8.35 6.92 14.67
N PRO A 130 9.53 7.39 14.23
CA PRO A 130 10.17 6.84 13.04
C PRO A 130 10.50 5.35 13.22
N LEU A 131 10.02 4.51 12.31
CA LEU A 131 10.23 3.05 12.39
C LEU A 131 11.71 2.65 12.43
N GLN A 132 12.58 3.48 11.85
CA GLN A 132 14.03 3.27 11.83
C GLN A 132 14.65 3.22 13.22
N LEU A 133 14.07 3.90 14.21
CA LEU A 133 14.55 3.86 15.60
C LEU A 133 14.40 2.46 16.24
N ALA A 134 13.48 1.66 15.72
CA ALA A 134 13.22 0.31 16.24
C ALA A 134 14.14 -0.76 15.66
N ILE A 135 14.93 -0.47 14.61
CA ILE A 135 15.75 -1.48 13.91
C ILE A 135 16.72 -2.18 14.86
N LEU A 136 17.48 -1.44 15.66
CA LEU A 136 18.46 -2.03 16.58
C LEU A 136 17.79 -2.86 17.69
N PRO A 137 16.78 -2.37 18.41
CA PRO A 137 16.04 -3.20 19.36
C PRO A 137 15.40 -4.46 18.74
N GLN A 138 14.85 -4.34 17.54
CA GLN A 138 14.27 -5.47 16.80
C GLN A 138 15.34 -6.52 16.46
N PHE A 139 16.50 -6.08 15.97
CA PHE A 139 17.62 -6.98 15.68
C PHE A 139 18.09 -7.75 16.93
N ILE A 140 18.25 -7.05 18.06
CA ILE A 140 18.61 -7.68 19.35
C ILE A 140 17.57 -8.73 19.75
N LEU A 141 16.28 -8.41 19.57
CA LEU A 141 15.20 -9.36 19.87
C LEU A 141 15.29 -10.59 18.96
N MET A 142 15.43 -10.41 17.64
CA MET A 142 15.57 -11.51 16.67
C MET A 142 16.79 -12.38 16.98
N SER A 143 17.91 -11.76 17.37
CA SER A 143 19.12 -12.46 17.76
C SER A 143 18.89 -13.32 19.02
N LYS A 144 18.21 -12.79 20.05
CA LYS A 144 17.92 -13.53 21.29
C LYS A 144 17.01 -14.73 21.07
N ILE A 145 16.05 -14.65 20.13
CA ILE A 145 15.15 -15.77 19.80
C ILE A 145 15.68 -16.68 18.69
N GLY A 146 16.89 -16.40 18.17
CA GLY A 146 17.55 -17.23 17.15
C GLY A 146 16.89 -17.15 15.76
N TRP A 147 16.31 -16.00 15.40
CA TRP A 147 15.60 -15.84 14.12
C TRP A 147 16.37 -15.00 13.08
N VAL A 148 17.55 -14.53 13.43
CA VAL A 148 18.44 -13.85 12.47
C VAL A 148 18.76 -14.80 11.31
N GLY A 149 18.71 -14.34 10.07
CA GLY A 149 18.88 -15.13 8.85
C GLY A 149 17.62 -15.87 8.38
N MET A 150 16.49 -15.76 9.08
CA MET A 150 15.26 -16.48 8.75
C MET A 150 14.17 -15.51 8.23
N LEU A 151 13.44 -15.89 7.18
CA LEU A 151 12.34 -15.09 6.61
C LEU A 151 11.23 -14.73 7.62
N LYS A 152 10.96 -15.61 8.61
CA LYS A 152 9.98 -15.34 9.68
C LYS A 152 10.32 -14.13 10.55
N ALA A 153 11.61 -13.74 10.61
CA ALA A 153 12.04 -12.53 11.33
C ALA A 153 11.50 -11.24 10.68
N LEU A 154 11.13 -11.29 9.40
CA LEU A 154 10.56 -10.14 8.69
C LEU A 154 9.11 -9.88 9.10
N ALA A 155 8.33 -10.93 9.34
CA ALA A 155 6.92 -10.81 9.64
C ALA A 155 6.66 -10.28 11.07
N LEU A 156 7.38 -10.80 12.08
CA LEU A 156 7.06 -10.55 13.50
C LEU A 156 6.97 -9.07 13.89
N PRO A 157 7.90 -8.18 13.52
CA PRO A 157 7.81 -6.77 13.87
C PRO A 157 6.62 -6.02 13.26
N SER A 158 6.08 -6.53 12.16
CA SER A 158 5.00 -5.91 11.39
C SER A 158 3.61 -6.39 11.79
N LEU A 159 3.49 -7.44 12.65
CA LEU A 159 2.21 -8.10 12.96
C LEU A 159 1.18 -7.22 13.66
N ALA A 160 1.60 -6.23 14.42
CA ALA A 160 0.73 -5.27 15.08
C ALA A 160 1.07 -3.88 14.53
N ASN A 161 0.39 -3.49 13.46
CA ASN A 161 0.65 -2.22 12.80
C ASN A 161 -0.22 -1.12 13.41
N ALA A 162 0.42 -0.15 14.06
CA ALA A 162 -0.31 0.93 14.74
C ALA A 162 -1.22 1.72 13.78
N PHE A 163 -0.78 1.96 12.55
CA PHE A 163 -1.59 2.61 11.52
C PHE A 163 -2.78 1.73 11.12
N GLY A 164 -2.56 0.42 10.91
CA GLY A 164 -3.62 -0.52 10.54
C GLY A 164 -4.72 -0.62 11.61
N ILE A 165 -4.31 -0.73 12.88
CA ILE A 165 -5.25 -0.75 14.02
C ILE A 165 -6.02 0.56 14.11
N PHE A 166 -5.34 1.72 13.99
CA PHE A 166 -5.98 3.03 14.02
C PHE A 166 -6.96 3.21 12.85
N TRP A 167 -6.54 2.88 11.63
CA TRP A 167 -7.37 2.97 10.43
C TRP A 167 -8.65 2.16 10.56
N LEU A 168 -8.52 0.89 10.91
CA LEU A 168 -9.69 0.01 11.10
C LEU A 168 -10.54 0.41 12.29
N HIS A 169 -9.95 0.91 13.38
CA HIS A 169 -10.69 1.44 14.53
C HIS A 169 -11.63 2.57 14.10
N GLN A 170 -11.13 3.56 13.34
CA GLN A 170 -11.94 4.67 12.85
C GLN A 170 -13.08 4.18 11.95
N TYR A 171 -12.78 3.20 11.08
CA TYR A 171 -13.79 2.63 10.18
C TYR A 171 -14.87 1.83 10.94
N ILE A 172 -14.48 1.01 11.92
CA ILE A 172 -15.40 0.23 12.75
C ILE A 172 -16.26 1.14 13.62
N GLN A 173 -15.67 2.17 14.21
CA GLN A 173 -16.39 3.09 15.11
C GLN A 173 -17.55 3.79 14.39
N ASN A 174 -17.36 4.16 13.14
CA ASN A 174 -18.36 4.89 12.35
C ASN A 174 -19.23 3.98 11.46
N GLY A 175 -18.70 2.82 11.05
CA GLY A 175 -19.34 1.96 10.05
C GLY A 175 -20.05 0.72 10.59
N VAL A 176 -19.84 0.35 11.86
CA VAL A 176 -20.49 -0.79 12.50
C VAL A 176 -21.45 -0.27 13.59
N PRO A 177 -22.78 -0.29 13.39
CA PRO A 177 -23.75 0.16 14.38
C PRO A 177 -23.72 -0.67 15.66
N ASP A 178 -23.80 -0.03 16.82
CA ASP A 178 -23.80 -0.74 18.12
C ASP A 178 -25.09 -1.54 18.29
N GLU A 179 -26.22 -1.08 17.73
CA GLU A 179 -27.51 -1.76 17.76
C GLU A 179 -27.46 -3.18 17.15
N LEU A 180 -26.64 -3.39 16.09
CA LEU A 180 -26.44 -4.71 15.50
C LEU A 180 -25.69 -5.65 16.45
N LEU A 181 -24.72 -5.12 17.17
CA LEU A 181 -23.94 -5.88 18.14
C LEU A 181 -24.77 -6.21 19.38
N ASP A 182 -25.63 -5.29 19.81
CA ASP A 182 -26.54 -5.50 20.94
C ASP A 182 -27.64 -6.53 20.62
N ALA A 183 -28.22 -6.47 19.40
CA ALA A 183 -29.14 -7.51 18.95
C ALA A 183 -28.47 -8.89 18.91
N ALA A 184 -27.25 -8.96 18.38
CA ALA A 184 -26.48 -10.20 18.37
C ALA A 184 -26.17 -10.74 19.77
N ARG A 185 -25.92 -9.84 20.75
CA ARG A 185 -25.71 -10.24 22.16
C ARG A 185 -26.97 -10.84 22.77
N ILE A 186 -28.16 -10.28 22.46
CA ILE A 186 -29.45 -10.82 22.87
C ILE A 186 -29.66 -12.23 22.28
N ASP A 187 -29.20 -12.44 21.03
CA ASP A 187 -29.24 -13.74 20.35
C ASP A 187 -28.14 -14.71 20.84
N GLY A 188 -27.38 -14.35 21.87
CA GLY A 188 -26.32 -15.18 22.45
C GLY A 188 -25.02 -15.23 21.65
N ALA A 189 -24.77 -14.28 20.75
CA ALA A 189 -23.52 -14.19 20.01
C ALA A 189 -22.38 -13.67 20.91
N GLY A 190 -21.38 -14.51 21.17
CA GLY A 190 -20.13 -14.12 21.85
C GLY A 190 -19.25 -13.25 20.94
N PHE A 191 -18.13 -12.78 21.52
CA PHE A 191 -17.16 -11.87 20.90
C PHE A 191 -16.74 -12.30 19.47
N PHE A 192 -16.23 -13.53 19.32
CA PHE A 192 -15.77 -14.01 18.01
C PHE A 192 -16.89 -14.15 16.98
N ARG A 193 -18.12 -14.46 17.41
CA ARG A 193 -19.28 -14.56 16.51
C ARG A 193 -19.67 -13.16 16.01
N GLN A 194 -19.65 -12.14 16.88
CA GLN A 194 -19.89 -10.74 16.49
C GLN A 194 -18.80 -10.26 15.53
N TYR A 195 -17.52 -10.56 15.81
CA TYR A 195 -16.40 -10.19 14.96
C TYR A 195 -16.53 -10.81 13.55
N TRP A 196 -16.67 -12.15 13.44
CA TRP A 196 -16.67 -12.85 12.15
C TRP A 196 -17.91 -12.60 11.31
N ASN A 197 -19.09 -12.54 11.94
CA ASN A 197 -20.36 -12.50 11.22
C ASN A 197 -20.91 -11.09 11.01
N ILE A 198 -20.48 -10.11 11.81
CA ILE A 198 -20.99 -8.74 11.73
C ILE A 198 -19.87 -7.78 11.35
N ALA A 199 -18.86 -7.63 12.21
CA ALA A 199 -17.85 -6.60 12.03
C ALA A 199 -17.00 -6.85 10.76
N LEU A 200 -16.43 -8.03 10.60
CA LEU A 200 -15.52 -8.36 9.50
C LEU A 200 -16.16 -8.21 8.11
N PRO A 201 -17.41 -8.66 7.84
CA PRO A 201 -18.08 -8.40 6.57
C PRO A 201 -18.31 -6.92 6.28
N MET A 202 -18.65 -6.13 7.30
CA MET A 202 -18.94 -4.71 7.15
C MET A 202 -17.69 -3.86 6.85
N ILE A 203 -16.53 -4.28 7.35
CA ILE A 203 -15.27 -3.55 7.17
C ILE A 203 -14.45 -4.04 5.96
N ARG A 204 -15.00 -4.90 5.09
CA ARG A 204 -14.29 -5.42 3.90
C ARG A 204 -13.62 -4.33 3.04
N PRO A 205 -14.25 -3.16 2.78
CA PRO A 205 -13.59 -2.11 1.99
C PRO A 205 -12.33 -1.58 2.68
N ALA A 206 -12.39 -1.33 4.00
CA ALA A 206 -11.24 -0.88 4.78
C ALA A 206 -10.13 -1.94 4.87
N LEU A 207 -10.50 -3.23 4.97
CA LEU A 207 -9.55 -4.35 4.91
C LEU A 207 -8.86 -4.43 3.55
N SER A 208 -9.57 -4.19 2.45
CA SER A 208 -8.97 -4.18 1.11
C SER A 208 -7.90 -3.09 0.97
N PHE A 209 -8.17 -1.91 1.53
CA PHE A 209 -7.17 -0.84 1.61
C PHE A 209 -5.95 -1.26 2.43
N LEU A 210 -6.18 -1.78 3.65
CA LEU A 210 -5.10 -2.20 4.53
C LEU A 210 -4.29 -3.37 3.94
N ALA A 211 -4.93 -4.27 3.20
CA ALA A 211 -4.26 -5.38 2.52
C ALA A 211 -3.24 -4.88 1.49
N ILE A 212 -3.63 -3.95 0.62
CA ILE A 212 -2.72 -3.35 -0.36
C ILE A 212 -1.60 -2.59 0.37
N TYR A 213 -1.96 -1.78 1.37
CA TYR A 213 -1.00 -1.02 2.15
C TYR A 213 0.06 -1.92 2.80
N ALA A 214 -0.36 -2.96 3.52
CA ALA A 214 0.54 -3.89 4.19
C ALA A 214 1.42 -4.67 3.19
N PHE A 215 0.82 -5.16 2.10
CA PHE A 215 1.54 -5.88 1.05
C PHE A 215 2.61 -5.01 0.39
N VAL A 216 2.25 -3.79 -0.05
CA VAL A 216 3.17 -2.87 -0.72
C VAL A 216 4.30 -2.43 0.22
N ASN A 217 4.02 -2.17 1.50
CA ASN A 217 5.06 -1.84 2.47
C ASN A 217 6.04 -3.00 2.66
N CYS A 218 5.53 -4.23 2.83
CA CYS A 218 6.38 -5.41 2.97
C CYS A 218 7.18 -5.72 1.68
N TRP A 219 6.55 -5.54 0.52
CA TRP A 219 7.20 -5.72 -0.80
C TRP A 219 8.37 -4.77 -1.01
N ASN A 220 8.22 -3.51 -0.60
CA ASN A 220 9.24 -2.46 -0.80
C ASN A 220 10.21 -2.34 0.38
N ASP A 221 10.06 -3.15 1.42
CA ASP A 221 10.98 -3.09 2.55
C ASP A 221 12.37 -3.59 2.13
N TYR A 222 13.34 -2.73 2.34
CA TYR A 222 14.73 -2.98 2.03
C TYR A 222 15.60 -3.02 3.29
N ILE A 223 15.38 -2.08 4.21
CA ILE A 223 16.30 -1.84 5.31
C ILE A 223 16.25 -2.98 6.32
N TRP A 224 15.05 -3.39 6.73
CA TRP A 224 14.92 -4.46 7.71
C TRP A 224 15.42 -5.83 7.19
N PRO A 225 15.03 -6.26 5.98
CA PRO A 225 15.62 -7.46 5.37
C PRO A 225 17.14 -7.40 5.24
N LEU A 226 17.71 -6.27 4.82
CA LEU A 226 19.15 -6.08 4.70
C LEU A 226 19.90 -6.30 6.03
N VAL A 227 19.28 -5.88 7.15
CA VAL A 227 19.88 -5.98 8.49
C VAL A 227 19.73 -7.38 9.09
N VAL A 228 18.58 -8.02 8.89
CA VAL A 228 18.25 -9.26 9.62
C VAL A 228 18.51 -10.54 8.83
N LEU A 229 18.52 -10.48 7.49
CA LEU A 229 18.79 -11.65 6.64
C LEU A 229 20.28 -11.73 6.31
N THR A 230 20.97 -12.63 6.97
CA THR A 230 22.42 -12.87 6.79
C THR A 230 22.72 -14.06 5.89
N ASP A 231 21.69 -14.88 5.59
CA ASP A 231 21.81 -16.05 4.73
C ASP A 231 21.50 -15.69 3.27
N PRO A 232 22.44 -15.90 2.33
CA PRO A 232 22.22 -15.62 0.91
C PRO A 232 21.02 -16.34 0.29
N GLY A 233 20.63 -17.53 0.81
CA GLY A 233 19.46 -18.29 0.34
C GLY A 233 18.10 -17.70 0.80
N HIS A 234 18.12 -16.75 1.72
CA HIS A 234 16.91 -16.16 2.31
C HIS A 234 16.79 -14.65 2.05
N VAL A 235 17.31 -14.15 0.93
CA VAL A 235 17.29 -12.72 0.58
C VAL A 235 15.93 -12.33 -0.02
N THR A 236 15.47 -11.10 0.23
CA THR A 236 14.29 -10.53 -0.43
C THR A 236 14.66 -9.83 -1.73
N LEU A 237 13.68 -9.66 -2.61
CA LEU A 237 13.86 -9.08 -3.95
C LEU A 237 14.48 -7.66 -3.89
N GLN A 238 14.09 -6.82 -2.93
CA GLN A 238 14.64 -5.46 -2.82
C GLN A 238 16.13 -5.46 -2.43
N VAL A 239 16.53 -6.38 -1.56
CA VAL A 239 17.93 -6.54 -1.17
C VAL A 239 18.74 -7.13 -2.33
N GLU A 240 18.18 -8.09 -3.06
CA GLU A 240 18.82 -8.71 -4.22
C GLU A 240 19.00 -7.72 -5.37
N LEU A 241 17.98 -6.89 -5.66
CA LEU A 241 18.07 -5.84 -6.68
C LEU A 241 19.10 -4.78 -6.34
N ALA A 242 19.30 -4.49 -5.06
CA ALA A 242 20.32 -3.53 -4.64
C ALA A 242 21.74 -4.02 -4.98
N GLN A 243 21.98 -5.33 -5.08
CA GLN A 243 23.26 -5.90 -5.47
C GLN A 243 23.61 -5.61 -6.94
N LEU A 244 22.61 -5.37 -7.81
CA LEU A 244 22.87 -4.96 -9.20
C LEU A 244 23.55 -3.58 -9.29
N ASN A 245 23.50 -2.79 -8.22
CA ASN A 245 24.11 -1.47 -8.16
C ASN A 245 25.45 -1.45 -7.38
N VAL A 246 25.98 -2.63 -7.02
CA VAL A 246 27.23 -2.76 -6.28
C VAL A 246 28.37 -3.03 -7.26
N GLY A 247 29.14 -2.01 -7.61
CA GLY A 247 30.31 -2.18 -8.49
C GLY A 247 30.91 -0.84 -8.94
N HIS A 248 32.11 -0.90 -9.50
CA HIS A 248 32.82 0.28 -10.01
C HIS A 248 32.20 0.80 -11.33
N THR A 249 31.41 -0.03 -12.03
CA THR A 249 30.68 0.31 -13.26
C THR A 249 29.28 -0.28 -13.17
N THR A 250 28.32 0.53 -12.69
CA THR A 250 26.92 0.10 -12.62
C THR A 250 26.31 0.02 -14.01
N ASP A 251 25.78 -1.16 -14.36
CA ASP A 251 24.96 -1.32 -15.57
C ASP A 251 23.51 -0.87 -15.29
N TYR A 252 23.22 0.42 -15.53
CA TYR A 252 21.90 0.98 -15.26
C TYR A 252 20.80 0.39 -16.12
N SER A 253 21.10 -0.13 -17.31
CA SER A 253 20.12 -0.79 -18.16
C SER A 253 19.66 -2.11 -17.54
N MET A 254 20.59 -2.88 -16.97
CA MET A 254 20.30 -4.08 -16.18
C MET A 254 19.49 -3.75 -14.92
N VAL A 255 19.91 -2.73 -14.16
CA VAL A 255 19.16 -2.28 -12.96
C VAL A 255 17.72 -1.91 -13.31
N MET A 256 17.50 -1.12 -14.38
CA MET A 256 16.15 -0.73 -14.82
C MET A 256 15.32 -1.93 -15.30
N ALA A 257 15.93 -2.92 -15.94
CA ALA A 257 15.25 -4.16 -16.29
C ALA A 257 14.83 -4.96 -15.04
N GLY A 258 15.69 -5.05 -14.04
CA GLY A 258 15.37 -5.67 -12.75
C GLY A 258 14.23 -4.98 -12.02
N VAL A 259 14.25 -3.65 -11.96
CA VAL A 259 13.18 -2.84 -11.37
C VAL A 259 11.86 -3.01 -12.12
N LEU A 260 11.89 -3.04 -13.46
CA LEU A 260 10.70 -3.29 -14.28
C LEU A 260 10.09 -4.67 -14.00
N MET A 261 10.93 -5.71 -13.92
CA MET A 261 10.46 -7.06 -13.56
C MET A 261 9.85 -7.10 -12.17
N ALA A 262 10.46 -6.41 -11.18
CA ALA A 262 9.97 -6.35 -9.81
C ALA A 262 8.66 -5.55 -9.65
N ALA A 263 8.38 -4.62 -10.57
CA ALA A 263 7.14 -3.85 -10.56
C ALA A 263 5.93 -4.66 -11.05
N LEU A 264 6.12 -5.68 -11.89
CA LEU A 264 5.02 -6.46 -12.49
C LEU A 264 4.10 -7.12 -11.45
N PRO A 265 4.60 -7.82 -10.40
CA PRO A 265 3.74 -8.40 -9.38
C PRO A 265 2.92 -7.35 -8.63
N LEU A 266 3.49 -6.17 -8.33
CA LEU A 266 2.76 -5.08 -7.68
C LEU A 266 1.62 -4.56 -8.55
N VAL A 267 1.84 -4.39 -9.86
CA VAL A 267 0.80 -3.98 -10.80
C VAL A 267 -0.32 -5.02 -10.85
N ILE A 268 0.01 -6.31 -10.82
CA ILE A 268 -0.99 -7.40 -10.80
C ILE A 268 -1.81 -7.33 -9.50
N VAL A 269 -1.15 -7.28 -8.34
CA VAL A 269 -1.82 -7.21 -7.03
C VAL A 269 -2.72 -5.97 -6.97
N PHE A 270 -2.19 -4.80 -7.35
CA PHE A 270 -2.98 -3.57 -7.38
C PHE A 270 -4.20 -3.67 -8.30
N SER A 271 -4.03 -4.25 -9.50
CA SER A 271 -5.14 -4.40 -10.47
C SER A 271 -6.27 -5.29 -9.95
N ILE A 272 -5.94 -6.34 -9.19
CA ILE A 272 -6.92 -7.24 -8.56
C ILE A 272 -7.72 -6.51 -7.47
N PHE A 273 -7.02 -5.75 -6.62
CA PHE A 273 -7.62 -5.13 -5.43
C PHE A 273 -8.02 -3.66 -5.63
N ALA A 274 -7.76 -3.04 -6.79
CA ALA A 274 -7.97 -1.61 -7.07
C ALA A 274 -9.39 -1.13 -6.76
N ARG A 275 -10.41 -1.94 -7.08
CA ARG A 275 -11.82 -1.57 -6.82
C ARG A 275 -12.12 -1.45 -5.33
N GLY A 276 -11.65 -2.38 -4.52
CA GLY A 276 -11.80 -2.33 -3.06
C GLY A 276 -10.99 -1.19 -2.43
N PHE A 277 -9.80 -0.92 -2.95
CA PHE A 277 -8.96 0.18 -2.52
C PHE A 277 -9.63 1.54 -2.72
N ILE A 278 -10.19 1.78 -3.92
CA ILE A 278 -10.86 3.06 -4.23
C ILE A 278 -12.11 3.22 -3.35
N ALA A 279 -12.91 2.17 -3.16
CA ALA A 279 -14.08 2.21 -2.29
C ALA A 279 -13.69 2.57 -0.83
N GLY A 280 -12.71 1.86 -0.25
CA GLY A 280 -12.23 2.11 1.11
C GLY A 280 -11.64 3.52 1.30
N ALA A 281 -10.86 4.00 0.34
CA ALA A 281 -10.24 5.33 0.41
C ALA A 281 -11.26 6.48 0.30
N THR A 282 -12.34 6.30 -0.50
CA THR A 282 -13.36 7.35 -0.71
C THR A 282 -14.39 7.42 0.40
N GLU A 283 -14.79 6.29 1.00
CA GLU A 283 -15.72 6.27 2.13
C GLU A 283 -15.16 7.01 3.36
N GLY A 284 -13.87 6.86 3.64
CA GLY A 284 -13.20 7.63 4.70
C GLY A 284 -13.16 9.15 4.47
N ALA A 285 -13.19 9.59 3.21
CA ALA A 285 -13.15 11.01 2.85
C ALA A 285 -14.54 11.68 2.85
N VAL A 286 -15.62 10.92 2.66
CA VAL A 286 -17.00 11.45 2.56
C VAL A 286 -17.70 11.49 3.94
N GLN A 287 -17.28 10.68 4.90
CA GLN A 287 -17.85 10.68 6.26
C GLN A 287 -17.39 11.86 7.13
N GLY A 288 -16.54 12.75 6.63
CA GLY A 288 -16.06 13.96 7.32
C GLY A 288 -16.78 15.25 6.93
N THR A 289 -17.86 15.19 6.16
CA THR A 289 -18.75 16.34 5.82
C THR A 289 -20.17 16.01 6.23
#